data_e94c963d4e39e8ce7df359a5d7263e2d
#
_entry.id   e94c963d4e39e8ce7df359a5d7263e2d
#
_cell.length_a   1.000
_cell.length_b   1.000
_cell.length_c   1.000
_cell.angle_alpha   90.00
_cell.angle_beta   90.00
_cell.angle_gamma   90.00
#
_symmetry.space_group_name_H-M   'P 1'
#
loop_
_entity.id
_entity.type
_entity.pdbx_description
1 polymer ?
#
loop_
_entity_poly.entity_id
_entity_poly.type
_entity_poly.pdbx_seq_one_letter_code
_entity_poly.pdbx_strand_id
1 'polypeptide(L)' 'MSVRIDRVAMIAEMARQDINGNRLVELSGVSRVTVTAVRNGKSCSKETADKLAAVLGRDIIREEA' A
#
# COMPACT_ATOMS: atom_id res chain seq x y z
N MET A 1 3.91 2.27 -15.79
CA MET A 1 4.63 1.21 -15.06
C MET A 1 3.78 0.75 -13.87
N SER A 2 3.56 -0.53 -13.73
CA SER A 2 2.77 -1.03 -12.60
C SER A 2 3.65 -1.72 -11.57
N VAL A 3 3.25 -1.57 -10.32
CA VAL A 3 3.97 -2.12 -9.18
C VAL A 3 3.04 -3.03 -8.43
N ARG A 4 3.53 -4.18 -8.03
CA ARG A 4 2.76 -5.12 -7.23
C ARG A 4 3.16 -4.99 -5.77
N ILE A 5 2.17 -4.79 -4.93
CA ILE A 5 2.36 -4.72 -3.49
C ILE A 5 2.13 -6.11 -2.90
N ASP A 6 3.02 -6.52 -1.99
CA ASP A 6 2.82 -7.75 -1.21
C ASP A 6 1.73 -7.45 -0.18
N ARG A 7 0.51 -7.96 -0.43
CA ARG A 7 -0.63 -7.67 0.43
C ARG A 7 -0.45 -8.22 1.85
N VAL A 8 0.25 -9.32 2.00
CA VAL A 8 0.50 -9.89 3.33
C VAL A 8 1.43 -8.97 4.12
N ALA A 9 2.51 -8.51 3.48
CA ALA A 9 3.43 -7.57 4.11
C ALA A 9 2.73 -6.26 4.43
N MET A 10 1.88 -5.78 3.53
CA MET A 10 1.11 -4.55 3.74
C MET A 10 0.19 -4.67 4.95
N ILE A 11 -0.58 -5.74 5.04
CA ILE A 11 -1.51 -5.97 6.14
C ILE A 11 -0.74 -6.13 7.46
N ALA A 12 0.37 -6.87 7.43
CA ALA A 12 1.22 -7.07 8.61
C ALA A 12 1.78 -5.73 9.10
N GLU A 13 2.24 -4.89 8.18
CA GLU A 13 2.79 -3.59 8.55
C GLU A 13 1.72 -2.66 9.10
N MET A 14 0.51 -2.68 8.52
CA MET A 14 -0.61 -1.92 9.05
C MET A 14 -0.94 -2.37 10.47
N ALA A 15 -0.95 -3.68 10.71
CA ALA A 15 -1.21 -4.23 12.04
C ALA A 15 -0.12 -3.83 13.03
N ARG A 16 1.14 -3.87 12.60
CA ARG A 16 2.28 -3.50 13.45
C ARG A 16 2.20 -2.03 13.87
N GLN A 17 1.77 -1.17 12.97
CA GLN A 17 1.63 0.27 13.24
C GLN A 17 0.27 0.63 13.83
N ASP A 18 -0.61 -0.35 13.96
CA ASP A 18 -1.96 -0.16 14.48
C ASP A 18 -2.76 0.88 13.70
N ILE A 19 -2.69 0.79 12.37
CA ILE A 19 -3.45 1.66 11.48
C ILE A 19 -4.44 0.85 10.66
N ASN A 20 -5.62 1.43 10.42
CA ASN A 20 -6.63 0.82 9.56
C ASN A 20 -6.60 1.47 8.17
N GLY A 21 -7.49 1.02 7.28
CA GLY A 21 -7.55 1.55 5.92
C GLY A 21 -7.84 3.05 5.87
N ASN A 22 -8.71 3.56 6.74
CA ASN A 22 -9.02 4.98 6.80
C ASN A 22 -7.78 5.80 7.17
N ARG A 23 -7.04 5.33 8.15
CA ARG A 23 -5.83 6.01 8.58
C ARG A 23 -4.75 5.99 7.50
N LEU A 24 -4.65 4.86 6.79
CA LEU A 24 -3.71 4.75 5.68
C LEU A 24 -4.04 5.74 4.56
N VAL A 25 -5.33 5.90 4.24
CA VAL A 25 -5.77 6.92 3.27
C VAL A 25 -5.29 8.32 3.70
N GLU A 26 -5.52 8.66 4.98
CA GLU A 26 -5.09 9.96 5.49
C GLU A 26 -3.59 10.17 5.43
N LEU A 27 -2.82 9.15 5.84
CA LEU A 27 -1.36 9.26 5.93
C LEU A 27 -0.68 9.24 4.57
N SER A 28 -1.19 8.44 3.64
CA SER A 28 -0.57 8.27 2.34
C SER A 28 -1.05 9.26 1.28
N GLY A 29 -2.26 9.77 1.45
CA GLY A 29 -2.90 10.60 0.42
C GLY A 29 -3.43 9.78 -0.75
N VAL A 30 -3.45 8.46 -0.65
CA VAL A 30 -3.98 7.57 -1.68
C VAL A 30 -5.47 7.39 -1.44
N SER A 31 -6.28 7.35 -2.51
CA SER A 31 -7.73 7.23 -2.37
C SER A 31 -8.13 5.89 -1.75
N ARG A 32 -9.29 5.87 -1.10
CA ARG A 32 -9.83 4.65 -0.48
C ARG A 32 -10.01 3.53 -1.51
N VAL A 33 -10.50 3.87 -2.70
CA VAL A 33 -10.71 2.88 -3.78
C VAL A 33 -9.38 2.22 -4.13
N THR A 34 -8.32 3.01 -4.27
CA THR A 34 -7.00 2.48 -4.61
C THR A 34 -6.42 1.64 -3.46
N VAL A 35 -6.56 2.09 -2.22
CA VAL A 35 -6.07 1.33 -1.06
C VAL A 35 -6.79 -0.03 -1.00
N THR A 36 -8.11 -0.03 -1.19
CA THR A 36 -8.89 -1.26 -1.18
C THR A 36 -8.45 -2.21 -2.31
N ALA A 37 -8.24 -1.67 -3.51
CA ALA A 37 -7.80 -2.48 -4.65
C ALA A 37 -6.43 -3.12 -4.38
N VAL A 38 -5.50 -2.36 -3.83
CA VAL A 38 -4.15 -2.86 -3.52
C VAL A 38 -4.22 -3.93 -2.43
N ARG A 39 -5.05 -3.73 -1.41
CA ARG A 39 -5.24 -4.73 -0.35
C ARG A 39 -5.84 -6.03 -0.87
N ASN A 40 -6.56 -5.96 -1.99
CA ASN A 40 -7.13 -7.13 -2.64
C ASN A 40 -6.18 -7.77 -3.66
N GLY A 41 -4.96 -7.28 -3.75
CA GLY A 41 -3.93 -7.88 -4.57
C GLY A 41 -3.75 -7.27 -5.96
N LYS A 42 -4.42 -6.16 -6.24
CA LYS A 42 -4.25 -5.49 -7.53
C LYS A 42 -2.97 -4.68 -7.55
N SER A 43 -2.37 -4.57 -8.74
CA SER A 43 -1.19 -3.72 -8.94
C SER A 43 -1.60 -2.25 -8.92
N CYS A 44 -0.62 -1.37 -8.75
CA CYS A 44 -0.85 0.06 -8.74
C CYS A 44 0.29 0.76 -9.49
N SER A 45 0.16 2.07 -9.67
CA SER A 45 1.22 2.85 -10.29
C SER A 45 2.41 2.98 -9.34
N LYS A 46 3.58 3.30 -9.90
CA LYS A 46 4.77 3.53 -9.10
C LYS A 46 4.55 4.68 -8.11
N GLU A 47 3.85 5.72 -8.54
CA GLU A 47 3.53 6.86 -7.68
C GLU A 47 2.72 6.44 -6.47
N THR A 48 1.68 5.62 -6.70
CA THR A 48 0.86 5.09 -5.61
C THR A 48 1.69 4.21 -4.68
N ALA A 49 2.51 3.33 -5.25
CA ALA A 49 3.36 2.45 -4.45
C ALA A 49 4.32 3.25 -3.58
N ASP A 50 4.91 4.31 -4.13
CA ASP A 50 5.82 5.18 -3.38
C ASP A 50 5.12 5.85 -2.21
N LYS A 51 3.88 6.31 -2.43
CA LYS A 51 3.09 6.93 -1.35
C LYS A 51 2.76 5.94 -0.25
N LEU A 52 2.38 4.73 -0.59
CA LEU A 52 2.10 3.69 0.38
C LEU A 52 3.39 3.27 1.12
N ALA A 53 4.49 3.14 0.40
CA ALA A 53 5.76 2.76 0.99
C ALA A 53 6.30 3.84 1.95
N ALA A 54 5.97 5.11 1.70
CA ALA A 54 6.36 6.19 2.61
C ALA A 54 5.75 6.02 3.99
N VAL A 55 4.59 5.37 4.08
CA VAL A 55 3.90 5.10 5.35
C VAL A 55 4.27 3.73 5.91
N LEU A 56 4.29 2.72 5.06
CA LEU A 56 4.40 1.32 5.48
C LEU A 56 5.79 0.72 5.32
N GLY A 57 6.69 1.44 4.65
CA GLY A 57 8.03 0.92 4.38
C GLY A 57 8.09 0.26 3.01
N ARG A 58 9.30 0.25 2.43
CA ARG A 58 9.47 -0.26 1.07
C ARG A 58 9.42 -1.78 0.97
N ASP A 59 9.45 -2.47 2.11
CA ASP A 59 9.36 -3.93 2.15
C ASP A 59 8.03 -4.44 1.62
N ILE A 60 7.01 -3.58 1.53
CA ILE A 60 5.71 -3.97 0.98
C ILE A 60 5.73 -4.09 -0.55
N ILE A 61 6.74 -3.52 -1.21
CA ILE A 61 6.83 -3.58 -2.67
C ILE A 61 7.40 -4.93 -3.07
N ARG A 62 6.61 -5.69 -3.83
CA ARG A 62 6.99 -7.03 -4.22
C ARG A 62 7.74 -7.07 -5.54
N GLU A 63 7.23 -6.35 -6.55
CA GLU A 63 7.88 -6.29 -7.85
C GLU A 63 7.42 -5.07 -8.63
N GLU A 64 8.27 -4.64 -9.56
CA GLU A 64 7.96 -3.58 -10.51
C GLU A 64 7.99 -4.16 -11.91
N ALA A 65 6.96 -3.88 -12.68
CA ALA A 65 6.88 -4.30 -14.07
C ALA A 65 7.32 -3.16 -14.98
#